data_a7a7a8f1a954bb44fb0c199b20892695
#
_entry.id   a7a7a8f1a954bb44fb0c199b20892695
#
_cell.length_a   1.000
_cell.length_b   1.000
_cell.length_c   1.000
_cell.angle_alpha   90.00
_cell.angle_beta   90.00
_cell.angle_gamma   90.00
#
_symmetry.space_group_name_H-M   'P 1'
#
loop_
_entity.id
_entity.type
_entity.pdbx_description
1 polymer ?
#
loop_
_entity_poly.entity_id
_entity_poly.type
_entity_poly.pdbx_seq_one_letter_code
_entity_poly.pdbx_strand_id
1 'polypeptide(L)'
;ALFWFVFRQIPFVDRLVERRGDVVAGEREVEIVGSWQASPLRYREPGAAAVLEARLGAQQDGTTVEAAPGFLTYWRNLDPLLFAAGALCYFVTALIAGARWWWLLRVNGTGVSLLETLRFTWIGIFFNTVMPGNTGGDVVKALYIMKRCPGHRVPVLVSVIVDRVLGLGSLAILAAVVVLFALDDFGDLAVWIWMVIAGVALLGAVAFSKRLRSFVRLKWLLDRLPQRLGNLLKLVDQAVFFYRDHKFVIAASLLVGVLNHVVSVGSVVLIGHALGVGMPTFEYFVIVPVINILSAIPIAPNGWGFGEALYKGLFATYGAEHLAGVAPKAAAETMGTRGVALSVLYRLHLTFWSLLGGVFLLFEKDRVTRADVAREVARERSDGGMAE
;
A
#
# COMPACT_ATOMS: atom_id res chain seq x y z
N ALA A 1 3.56 14.39 15.32
CA ALA A 1 2.72 15.26 14.47
C ALA A 1 1.84 14.43 13.49
N LEU A 2 2.41 13.49 12.72
CA LEU A 2 1.67 12.72 11.69
C LEU A 2 0.63 11.76 12.31
N PHE A 3 0.98 11.00 13.35
CA PHE A 3 0.04 10.17 14.10
C PHE A 3 -1.14 10.97 14.65
N TRP A 4 -0.87 12.13 15.22
CA TRP A 4 -1.90 13.02 15.74
C TRP A 4 -2.84 13.56 14.63
N PHE A 5 -2.29 13.84 13.43
CA PHE A 5 -3.09 14.24 12.25
C PHE A 5 -4.02 13.12 11.80
N VAL A 6 -3.53 11.87 11.73
CA VAL A 6 -4.34 10.70 11.36
C VAL A 6 -5.43 10.43 12.39
N PHE A 7 -5.08 10.45 13.69
CA PHE A 7 -6.06 10.24 14.76
C PHE A 7 -7.17 11.30 14.77
N ARG A 8 -6.87 12.54 14.38
CA ARG A 8 -7.90 13.59 14.24
C ARG A 8 -8.85 13.36 13.06
N GLN A 9 -8.45 12.62 12.05
CA GLN A 9 -9.33 12.29 10.91
C GLN A 9 -10.21 11.07 11.16
N ILE A 10 -9.94 10.31 12.21
CA ILE A 10 -10.75 9.15 12.58
C ILE A 10 -11.86 9.63 13.50
N PRO A 11 -13.13 9.59 13.08
CA PRO A 11 -14.22 9.86 13.98
C PRO A 11 -14.32 8.73 15.02
N PHE A 12 -14.10 9.03 16.27
CA PHE A 12 -14.25 8.05 17.37
C PHE A 12 -15.69 7.97 17.91
N VAL A 13 -16.44 9.02 17.68
CA VAL A 13 -17.81 9.18 18.19
C VAL A 13 -18.80 9.01 17.05
N ASP A 14 -19.87 8.26 17.31
CA ASP A 14 -20.97 8.13 16.36
C ASP A 14 -21.74 9.44 16.28
N ARG A 15 -22.21 9.80 15.08
CA ARG A 15 -23.00 11.00 14.86
C ARG A 15 -24.20 10.70 13.98
N LEU A 16 -25.31 11.38 14.26
CA LEU A 16 -26.43 11.53 13.34
C LEU A 16 -26.30 12.89 12.67
N VAL A 17 -26.27 12.88 11.35
CA VAL A 17 -26.16 14.11 10.55
C VAL A 17 -27.47 14.31 9.82
N GLU A 18 -28.11 15.43 10.06
CA GLU A 18 -29.31 15.89 9.36
C GLU A 18 -28.89 16.90 8.29
N ARG A 19 -29.27 16.66 7.05
CA ARG A 19 -28.93 17.54 5.93
C ARG A 19 -30.19 18.03 5.20
N ARG A 20 -30.14 19.27 4.70
CA ARG A 20 -31.09 19.78 3.75
C ARG A 20 -30.36 20.10 2.46
N GLY A 21 -30.47 19.21 1.47
CA GLY A 21 -29.58 19.23 0.31
C GLY A 21 -28.12 19.02 0.74
N ASP A 22 -27.22 19.90 0.31
CA ASP A 22 -25.79 19.83 0.63
C ASP A 22 -25.42 20.52 1.97
N VAL A 23 -26.39 21.14 2.66
CA VAL A 23 -26.11 21.86 3.91
C VAL A 23 -26.40 20.98 5.11
N VAL A 24 -25.46 20.90 6.05
CA VAL A 24 -25.68 20.28 7.36
C VAL A 24 -26.63 21.15 8.16
N ALA A 25 -27.84 20.66 8.37
CA ALA A 25 -28.87 21.33 9.17
C ALA A 25 -28.74 21.06 10.66
N GLY A 26 -28.22 19.87 11.02
CA GLY A 26 -27.96 19.48 12.40
C GLY A 26 -26.98 18.32 12.47
N GLU A 27 -26.20 18.30 13.54
CA GLU A 27 -25.29 17.20 13.85
C GLU A 27 -25.41 16.88 15.34
N ARG A 28 -25.64 15.62 15.68
CA ARG A 28 -25.78 15.17 17.06
C ARG A 28 -24.88 14.00 17.34
N GLU A 29 -24.13 14.04 18.43
CA GLU A 29 -23.38 12.89 18.93
C GLU A 29 -24.36 11.87 19.51
N VAL A 30 -24.17 10.61 19.14
CA VAL A 30 -25.02 9.49 19.54
C VAL A 30 -24.18 8.26 19.82
N GLU A 31 -24.78 7.26 20.48
CA GLU A 31 -24.24 5.91 20.57
C GLU A 31 -25.12 4.98 19.73
N ILE A 32 -24.62 4.46 18.62
CA ILE A 32 -25.34 3.53 17.76
C ILE A 32 -25.47 2.17 18.47
N VAL A 33 -26.71 1.66 18.54
CA VAL A 33 -27.03 0.40 19.18
C VAL A 33 -27.37 -0.65 18.12
N GLY A 34 -26.50 -1.63 17.95
CA GLY A 34 -26.62 -2.64 16.90
C GLY A 34 -25.99 -2.24 15.58
N SER A 35 -26.59 -2.62 14.45
CA SER A 35 -26.04 -2.33 13.14
C SER A 35 -26.28 -0.87 12.74
N TRP A 36 -25.21 -0.19 12.33
CA TRP A 36 -25.29 1.20 11.81
C TRP A 36 -25.97 1.29 10.43
N GLN A 37 -26.13 0.15 9.75
CA GLN A 37 -26.84 0.05 8.46
C GLN A 37 -28.32 -0.30 8.63
N ALA A 38 -28.78 -0.50 9.87
CA ALA A 38 -30.18 -0.84 10.11
C ALA A 38 -31.13 0.34 9.82
N SER A 39 -32.29 0.05 9.27
CA SER A 39 -33.35 1.04 9.11
C SER A 39 -34.65 0.48 9.66
N PRO A 40 -35.19 1.02 10.79
CA PRO A 40 -34.72 2.20 11.51
C PRO A 40 -33.39 1.97 12.25
N LEU A 41 -32.56 3.02 12.34
CA LEU A 41 -31.35 3.03 13.14
C LEU A 41 -31.70 3.19 14.61
N ARG A 42 -31.17 2.33 15.45
CA ARG A 42 -31.32 2.42 16.91
C ARG A 42 -30.10 3.13 17.52
N TYR A 43 -30.35 4.13 18.34
CA TYR A 43 -29.28 4.91 18.98
C TYR A 43 -29.69 5.36 20.38
N ARG A 44 -28.69 5.80 21.16
CA ARG A 44 -28.87 6.48 22.45
C ARG A 44 -28.22 7.86 22.38
N GLU A 45 -28.78 8.81 23.09
CA GLU A 45 -28.07 10.04 23.39
C GLU A 45 -26.97 9.78 24.44
N PRO A 46 -25.84 10.48 24.40
CA PRO A 46 -24.77 10.28 25.37
C PRO A 46 -25.25 10.43 26.79
N GLY A 47 -25.08 9.36 27.59
CA GLY A 47 -25.52 9.33 28.99
C GLY A 47 -27.01 9.00 29.20
N ALA A 48 -27.82 8.84 28.16
CA ALA A 48 -29.22 8.44 28.29
C ALA A 48 -29.39 6.91 28.28
N ALA A 49 -30.35 6.39 29.06
CA ALA A 49 -30.68 4.96 29.07
C ALA A 49 -31.65 4.56 27.95
N ALA A 50 -32.46 5.52 27.47
CA ALA A 50 -33.49 5.27 26.46
C ALA A 50 -32.89 5.02 25.07
N VAL A 51 -33.35 3.99 24.38
CA VAL A 51 -33.00 3.72 22.97
C VAL A 51 -34.03 4.41 22.09
N LEU A 52 -33.55 5.27 21.20
CA LEU A 52 -34.34 6.00 20.23
C LEU A 52 -34.17 5.34 18.85
N GLU A 53 -35.11 5.63 17.94
CA GLU A 53 -35.07 5.15 16.55
C GLU A 53 -35.10 6.34 15.59
N ALA A 54 -34.24 6.28 14.57
CA ALA A 54 -34.22 7.24 13.46
C ALA A 54 -34.35 6.49 12.13
N ARG A 55 -35.18 6.98 11.23
CA ARG A 55 -35.17 6.51 9.84
C ARG A 55 -34.04 7.17 9.10
N LEU A 56 -33.15 6.36 8.51
CA LEU A 56 -32.09 6.83 7.62
C LEU A 56 -32.65 7.14 6.24
N GLY A 57 -32.00 8.07 5.54
CA GLY A 57 -32.37 8.50 4.18
C GLY A 57 -33.28 9.74 4.15
N ALA A 58 -33.88 9.98 2.98
CA ALA A 58 -34.72 11.14 2.75
C ALA A 58 -36.02 11.10 3.58
N GLN A 59 -36.31 12.21 4.26
CA GLN A 59 -37.51 12.43 5.04
C GLN A 59 -38.56 13.22 4.24
N GLN A 60 -39.82 13.21 4.69
CA GLN A 60 -40.92 13.90 4.02
C GLN A 60 -40.76 15.44 4.01
N ASP A 61 -40.01 15.98 4.95
CA ASP A 61 -39.70 17.43 5.05
C ASP A 61 -38.55 17.91 4.17
N GLY A 62 -38.01 17.04 3.32
CA GLY A 62 -36.86 17.32 2.45
C GLY A 62 -35.51 17.28 3.16
N THR A 63 -35.46 16.82 4.40
CA THR A 63 -34.20 16.52 5.09
C THR A 63 -33.73 15.10 4.79
N THR A 64 -32.44 14.86 4.87
CA THR A 64 -31.84 13.52 4.81
C THR A 64 -31.11 13.26 6.12
N VAL A 65 -31.43 12.12 6.74
CA VAL A 65 -30.78 11.67 7.98
C VAL A 65 -29.76 10.59 7.66
N GLU A 66 -28.53 10.80 8.08
CA GLU A 66 -27.41 9.90 7.84
C GLU A 66 -26.75 9.48 9.16
N ALA A 67 -26.37 8.21 9.22
CA ALA A 67 -25.51 7.72 10.29
C ALA A 67 -24.04 7.92 9.87
N ALA A 68 -23.26 8.61 10.70
CA ALA A 68 -21.81 8.71 10.61
C ALA A 68 -21.18 7.93 11.77
N PRO A 69 -20.95 6.62 11.61
CA PRO A 69 -20.41 5.76 12.66
C PRO A 69 -19.00 6.17 13.04
N GLY A 70 -18.69 6.11 14.33
CA GLY A 70 -17.34 6.18 14.84
C GLY A 70 -16.56 4.88 14.61
N PHE A 71 -15.24 4.94 14.78
CA PHE A 71 -14.36 3.80 14.56
C PHE A 71 -14.74 2.56 15.39
N LEU A 72 -15.16 2.75 16.64
CA LEU A 72 -15.58 1.63 17.49
C LEU A 72 -16.84 0.94 16.99
N THR A 73 -17.77 1.69 16.42
CA THR A 73 -18.99 1.14 15.83
C THR A 73 -18.70 0.38 14.55
N TYR A 74 -17.82 0.88 13.68
CA TYR A 74 -17.29 0.10 12.56
C TYR A 74 -16.65 -1.21 13.03
N TRP A 75 -15.78 -1.16 14.05
CA TRP A 75 -15.14 -2.36 14.60
C TRP A 75 -16.12 -3.38 15.16
N ARG A 76 -17.13 -2.92 15.89
CA ARG A 76 -18.17 -3.81 16.48
C ARG A 76 -19.07 -4.46 15.44
N ASN A 77 -19.31 -3.80 14.32
CA ASN A 77 -20.16 -4.28 13.24
C ASN A 77 -19.38 -4.97 12.11
N LEU A 78 -18.06 -5.10 12.26
CA LEU A 78 -17.21 -5.74 11.28
C LEU A 78 -17.58 -7.22 11.12
N ASP A 79 -17.72 -7.68 9.87
CA ASP A 79 -17.83 -9.13 9.60
C ASP A 79 -16.50 -9.80 9.90
N PRO A 80 -16.40 -10.63 10.96
CA PRO A 80 -15.12 -11.19 11.38
C PRO A 80 -14.56 -12.20 10.39
N LEU A 81 -15.41 -12.89 9.62
CA LEU A 81 -14.99 -13.90 8.65
C LEU A 81 -14.36 -13.24 7.43
N LEU A 82 -15.01 -12.22 6.86
CA LEU A 82 -14.48 -11.46 5.73
C LEU A 82 -13.21 -10.72 6.13
N PHE A 83 -13.15 -10.15 7.33
CA PHE A 83 -11.93 -9.50 7.82
C PHE A 83 -10.77 -10.49 7.98
N ALA A 84 -11.01 -11.66 8.56
CA ALA A 84 -10.02 -12.70 8.71
C ALA A 84 -9.53 -13.23 7.34
N ALA A 85 -10.45 -13.40 6.39
CA ALA A 85 -10.10 -13.79 5.01
C ALA A 85 -9.22 -12.71 4.34
N GLY A 86 -9.57 -11.43 4.47
CA GLY A 86 -8.76 -10.31 3.99
C GLY A 86 -7.36 -10.28 4.63
N ALA A 87 -7.29 -10.49 5.95
CA ALA A 87 -6.03 -10.57 6.66
C ALA A 87 -5.18 -11.76 6.20
N LEU A 88 -5.80 -12.92 5.94
CA LEU A 88 -5.11 -14.10 5.41
C LEU A 88 -4.60 -13.86 3.98
N CYS A 89 -5.34 -13.14 3.13
CA CYS A 89 -4.86 -12.75 1.81
C CYS A 89 -3.54 -11.97 1.89
N TYR A 90 -3.40 -11.04 2.84
CA TYR A 90 -2.14 -10.33 3.02
C TYR A 90 -1.00 -11.25 3.48
N PHE A 91 -1.27 -12.19 4.38
CA PHE A 91 -0.27 -13.20 4.75
C PHE A 91 0.23 -13.96 3.52
N VAL A 92 -0.69 -14.37 2.63
CA VAL A 92 -0.35 -15.03 1.37
C VAL A 92 0.49 -14.12 0.47
N THR A 93 0.17 -12.81 0.36
CA THR A 93 0.98 -11.87 -0.43
C THR A 93 2.42 -11.78 0.08
N ALA A 94 2.63 -11.80 1.39
CA ALA A 94 3.97 -11.78 1.97
C ALA A 94 4.77 -13.06 1.64
N LEU A 95 4.10 -14.23 1.62
CA LEU A 95 4.72 -15.49 1.20
C LEU A 95 5.08 -15.46 -0.30
N ILE A 96 4.16 -15.00 -1.16
CA ILE A 96 4.42 -14.89 -2.61
C ILE A 96 5.58 -13.93 -2.87
N ALA A 97 5.61 -12.77 -2.23
CA ALA A 97 6.69 -11.79 -2.37
C ALA A 97 8.04 -12.36 -1.92
N GLY A 98 8.08 -13.07 -0.79
CA GLY A 98 9.28 -13.73 -0.29
C GLY A 98 9.77 -14.85 -1.20
N ALA A 99 8.85 -15.66 -1.74
CA ALA A 99 9.18 -16.75 -2.68
C ALA A 99 9.71 -16.17 -4.02
N ARG A 100 9.11 -15.09 -4.54
CA ARG A 100 9.59 -14.39 -5.72
C ARG A 100 11.01 -13.87 -5.50
N TRP A 101 11.26 -13.21 -4.36
CA TRP A 101 12.60 -12.70 -4.05
C TRP A 101 13.62 -13.82 -3.86
N TRP A 102 13.25 -14.96 -3.23
CA TRP A 102 14.08 -16.15 -3.14
C TRP A 102 14.49 -16.65 -4.52
N TRP A 103 13.58 -16.67 -5.48
CA TRP A 103 13.86 -17.09 -6.84
C TRP A 103 14.88 -16.17 -7.52
N LEU A 104 14.75 -14.85 -7.36
CA LEU A 104 15.71 -13.87 -7.85
C LEU A 104 17.10 -14.05 -7.21
N LEU A 105 17.16 -14.34 -5.91
CA LEU A 105 18.42 -14.64 -5.20
C LEU A 105 19.07 -15.91 -5.74
N ARG A 106 18.29 -16.97 -5.92
CA ARG A 106 18.80 -18.28 -6.36
C ARG A 106 19.41 -18.24 -7.76
N VAL A 107 18.83 -17.49 -8.67
CA VAL A 107 19.36 -17.29 -10.03
C VAL A 107 20.73 -16.61 -10.01
N ASN A 108 20.97 -15.78 -9.02
CA ASN A 108 22.27 -15.11 -8.81
C ASN A 108 23.29 -15.96 -8.03
N GLY A 109 23.05 -17.26 -7.90
CA GLY A 109 23.99 -18.19 -7.27
C GLY A 109 24.03 -18.14 -5.74
N THR A 110 23.11 -17.42 -5.08
CA THR A 110 23.03 -17.44 -3.63
C THR A 110 22.45 -18.79 -3.16
N GLY A 111 23.14 -19.47 -2.24
CA GLY A 111 22.71 -20.77 -1.70
C GLY A 111 21.63 -20.68 -0.61
N VAL A 112 20.90 -19.54 -0.51
CA VAL A 112 19.90 -19.33 0.54
C VAL A 112 18.65 -20.17 0.31
N SER A 113 18.14 -20.78 1.37
CA SER A 113 16.91 -21.56 1.34
C SER A 113 15.66 -20.66 1.26
N LEU A 114 14.54 -21.22 0.77
CA LEU A 114 13.26 -20.52 0.74
C LEU A 114 12.81 -20.07 2.13
N LEU A 115 12.93 -20.95 3.14
CA LEU A 115 12.51 -20.67 4.52
C LEU A 115 13.31 -19.52 5.14
N GLU A 116 14.63 -19.48 4.91
CA GLU A 116 15.46 -18.35 5.37
C GLU A 116 15.05 -17.05 4.70
N THR A 117 14.81 -17.08 3.37
CA THR A 117 14.37 -15.90 2.63
C THR A 117 13.01 -15.40 3.10
N LEU A 118 12.05 -16.31 3.35
CA LEU A 118 10.74 -15.97 3.91
C LEU A 118 10.91 -15.33 5.31
N ARG A 119 11.72 -15.94 6.17
CA ARG A 119 12.00 -15.39 7.51
C ARG A 119 12.58 -13.99 7.43
N PHE A 120 13.58 -13.76 6.59
CA PHE A 120 14.19 -12.43 6.42
C PHE A 120 13.25 -11.44 5.72
N THR A 121 12.35 -11.91 4.86
CA THR A 121 11.28 -11.07 4.29
C THR A 121 10.34 -10.58 5.39
N TRP A 122 9.91 -11.45 6.31
CA TRP A 122 9.09 -11.05 7.45
C TRP A 122 9.81 -10.07 8.37
N ILE A 123 11.10 -10.28 8.67
CA ILE A 123 11.92 -9.33 9.41
C ILE A 123 11.96 -7.98 8.68
N GLY A 124 12.12 -7.99 7.35
CA GLY A 124 12.06 -6.76 6.54
C GLY A 124 10.70 -6.05 6.64
N ILE A 125 9.58 -6.78 6.59
CA ILE A 125 8.22 -6.23 6.76
C ILE A 125 8.08 -5.55 8.14
N PHE A 126 8.60 -6.18 9.20
CA PHE A 126 8.60 -5.59 10.54
C PHE A 126 9.38 -4.27 10.57
N PHE A 127 10.58 -4.23 10.01
CA PHE A 127 11.38 -3.01 9.97
C PHE A 127 10.76 -1.93 9.08
N ASN A 128 10.08 -2.27 7.99
CA ASN A 128 9.33 -1.30 7.17
C ASN A 128 8.17 -0.66 7.94
N THR A 129 7.59 -1.39 8.91
CA THR A 129 6.51 -0.87 9.76
C THR A 129 7.03 0.05 10.87
N VAL A 130 8.19 -0.28 11.46
CA VAL A 130 8.75 0.43 12.63
C VAL A 130 9.67 1.58 12.23
N MET A 131 10.44 1.43 11.13
CA MET A 131 11.39 2.45 10.67
C MET A 131 10.71 3.49 9.77
N PRO A 132 11.10 4.76 9.87
CA PRO A 132 10.65 5.77 8.93
C PRO A 132 11.17 5.48 7.52
N GLY A 133 10.28 5.49 6.54
CA GLY A 133 10.56 5.19 5.13
C GLY A 133 10.38 3.71 4.77
N ASN A 134 9.73 3.45 3.64
CA ASN A 134 9.36 2.10 3.15
C ASN A 134 10.54 1.25 2.66
N THR A 135 11.79 1.70 2.84
CA THR A 135 12.99 1.04 2.30
C THR A 135 13.91 0.45 3.39
N GLY A 136 13.70 0.84 4.65
CA GLY A 136 14.55 0.37 5.76
C GLY A 136 14.59 -1.14 5.94
N GLY A 137 13.44 -1.78 5.83
CA GLY A 137 13.33 -3.23 5.92
C GLY A 137 13.99 -3.98 4.77
N ASP A 138 14.05 -3.40 3.57
CA ASP A 138 14.75 -4.03 2.44
C ASP A 138 16.26 -4.06 2.67
N VAL A 139 16.80 -2.98 3.22
CA VAL A 139 18.22 -2.95 3.63
C VAL A 139 18.48 -4.01 4.70
N VAL A 140 17.62 -4.13 5.69
CA VAL A 140 17.77 -5.10 6.77
C VAL A 140 17.70 -6.54 6.24
N LYS A 141 16.71 -6.88 5.39
CA LYS A 141 16.61 -8.24 4.82
C LYS A 141 17.82 -8.58 3.93
N ALA A 142 18.32 -7.59 3.17
CA ALA A 142 19.52 -7.75 2.36
C ALA A 142 20.76 -8.03 3.21
N LEU A 143 20.93 -7.29 4.32
CA LEU A 143 22.05 -7.50 5.25
C LEU A 143 22.04 -8.90 5.86
N TYR A 144 20.87 -9.46 6.20
CA TYR A 144 20.76 -10.84 6.69
C TYR A 144 21.21 -11.84 5.63
N ILE A 145 20.77 -11.67 4.37
CA ILE A 145 21.21 -12.55 3.28
C ILE A 145 22.73 -12.41 3.02
N MET A 146 23.26 -11.20 3.04
CA MET A 146 24.69 -10.96 2.85
C MET A 146 25.54 -11.62 3.96
N LYS A 147 25.05 -11.64 5.20
CA LYS A 147 25.71 -12.39 6.30
C LYS A 147 25.69 -13.90 6.06
N ARG A 148 24.62 -14.44 5.47
CA ARG A 148 24.49 -15.87 5.16
C ARG A 148 25.32 -16.29 3.94
N CYS A 149 25.51 -15.38 2.97
CA CYS A 149 26.23 -15.65 1.73
C CYS A 149 27.42 -14.69 1.56
N PRO A 150 28.52 -14.87 2.31
CA PRO A 150 29.73 -14.09 2.12
C PRO A 150 30.21 -14.17 0.67
N GLY A 151 30.55 -13.04 0.06
CA GLY A 151 30.98 -12.98 -1.34
C GLY A 151 29.86 -12.71 -2.37
N HIS A 152 28.58 -12.78 -1.99
CA HIS A 152 27.45 -12.51 -2.89
C HIS A 152 26.77 -11.14 -2.64
N ARG A 153 27.53 -10.17 -2.14
CA ARG A 153 27.01 -8.85 -1.76
C ARG A 153 26.32 -8.12 -2.91
N VAL A 154 27.01 -7.98 -4.03
CA VAL A 154 26.46 -7.29 -5.22
C VAL A 154 25.23 -8.01 -5.77
N PRO A 155 25.25 -9.34 -6.01
CA PRO A 155 24.08 -10.10 -6.38
C PRO A 155 22.86 -9.89 -5.46
N VAL A 156 23.06 -9.82 -4.14
CA VAL A 156 21.99 -9.60 -3.17
C VAL A 156 21.41 -8.19 -3.30
N LEU A 157 22.25 -7.14 -3.34
CA LEU A 157 21.78 -5.76 -3.52
C LEU A 157 21.01 -5.58 -4.83
N VAL A 158 21.56 -6.13 -5.92
CA VAL A 158 20.94 -6.13 -7.24
C VAL A 158 19.58 -6.81 -7.21
N SER A 159 19.46 -7.97 -6.51
CA SER A 159 18.19 -8.70 -6.40
C SER A 159 17.11 -7.88 -5.70
N VAL A 160 17.44 -7.09 -4.69
CA VAL A 160 16.49 -6.21 -3.99
C VAL A 160 15.97 -5.12 -4.93
N ILE A 161 16.87 -4.50 -5.71
CA ILE A 161 16.47 -3.47 -6.68
C ILE A 161 15.58 -4.06 -7.76
N VAL A 162 15.97 -5.21 -8.32
CA VAL A 162 15.17 -5.91 -9.34
C VAL A 162 13.80 -6.31 -8.79
N ASP A 163 13.73 -6.84 -7.57
CA ASP A 163 12.47 -7.19 -6.90
C ASP A 163 11.54 -5.97 -6.76
N ARG A 164 12.08 -4.80 -6.40
CA ARG A 164 11.32 -3.54 -6.32
C ARG A 164 10.83 -3.08 -7.69
N VAL A 165 11.68 -3.09 -8.71
CA VAL A 165 11.31 -2.71 -10.08
C VAL A 165 10.22 -3.64 -10.62
N LEU A 166 10.39 -4.95 -10.44
CA LEU A 166 9.39 -5.92 -10.85
C LEU A 166 8.06 -5.77 -10.10
N GLY A 167 8.12 -5.47 -8.79
CA GLY A 167 6.93 -5.20 -7.99
C GLY A 167 6.15 -3.99 -8.50
N LEU A 168 6.82 -2.86 -8.69
CA LEU A 168 6.19 -1.65 -9.23
C LEU A 168 5.69 -1.86 -10.67
N GLY A 169 6.48 -2.55 -11.52
CA GLY A 169 6.07 -2.88 -12.88
C GLY A 169 4.82 -3.76 -12.91
N SER A 170 4.75 -4.78 -12.04
CA SER A 170 3.58 -5.64 -11.92
C SER A 170 2.33 -4.89 -11.46
N LEU A 171 2.48 -3.95 -10.53
CA LEU A 171 1.39 -3.10 -10.06
C LEU A 171 0.89 -2.16 -11.16
N ALA A 172 1.84 -1.58 -11.92
CA ALA A 172 1.52 -0.74 -13.07
C ALA A 172 0.79 -1.52 -14.17
N ILE A 173 1.22 -2.76 -14.46
CA ILE A 173 0.54 -3.65 -15.41
C ILE A 173 -0.89 -3.94 -14.93
N LEU A 174 -1.09 -4.27 -13.66
CA LEU A 174 -2.43 -4.50 -13.11
C LEU A 174 -3.31 -3.26 -13.29
N ALA A 175 -2.82 -2.08 -12.88
CA ALA A 175 -3.55 -0.82 -13.02
C ALA A 175 -3.90 -0.52 -14.49
N ALA A 176 -2.94 -0.73 -15.41
CA ALA A 176 -3.14 -0.54 -16.84
C ALA A 176 -4.23 -1.44 -17.42
N VAL A 177 -4.21 -2.72 -17.05
CA VAL A 177 -5.18 -3.70 -17.54
C VAL A 177 -6.57 -3.41 -17.01
N VAL A 178 -6.68 -3.17 -15.69
CA VAL A 178 -8.00 -2.97 -15.07
C VAL A 178 -8.67 -1.68 -15.54
N VAL A 179 -7.91 -0.58 -15.68
CA VAL A 179 -8.49 0.70 -16.11
C VAL A 179 -9.03 0.68 -17.54
N LEU A 180 -8.54 -0.24 -18.40
CA LEU A 180 -9.11 -0.41 -19.77
C LEU A 180 -10.57 -0.88 -19.75
N PHE A 181 -11.01 -1.53 -18.69
CA PHE A 181 -12.39 -1.99 -18.52
C PHE A 181 -13.27 -1.01 -17.74
N ALA A 182 -12.73 0.17 -17.41
CA ALA A 182 -13.38 1.20 -16.59
C ALA A 182 -13.21 2.61 -17.18
N LEU A 183 -13.02 2.73 -18.49
CA LEU A 183 -12.74 4.02 -19.14
C LEU A 183 -13.92 4.98 -19.05
N ASP A 184 -15.15 4.46 -19.03
CA ASP A 184 -16.37 5.29 -18.99
C ASP A 184 -16.49 6.01 -17.63
N ASP A 185 -16.17 5.31 -16.52
CA ASP A 185 -16.32 5.83 -15.16
C ASP A 185 -15.05 6.52 -14.64
N PHE A 186 -13.87 6.09 -15.12
CA PHE A 186 -12.55 6.49 -14.62
C PHE A 186 -11.68 7.17 -15.70
N GLY A 187 -12.28 7.78 -16.73
CA GLY A 187 -11.55 8.33 -17.88
C GLY A 187 -10.42 9.29 -17.49
N ASP A 188 -10.68 10.23 -16.59
CA ASP A 188 -9.66 11.18 -16.11
C ASP A 188 -8.53 10.46 -15.34
N LEU A 189 -8.88 9.50 -14.49
CA LEU A 189 -7.91 8.70 -13.75
C LEU A 189 -7.11 7.79 -14.69
N ALA A 190 -7.74 7.26 -15.75
CA ALA A 190 -7.09 6.45 -16.78
C ALA A 190 -5.97 7.21 -17.46
N VAL A 191 -6.19 8.47 -17.83
CA VAL A 191 -5.16 9.33 -18.45
C VAL A 191 -3.94 9.47 -17.52
N TRP A 192 -4.17 9.73 -16.22
CA TRP A 192 -3.10 9.82 -15.23
C TRP A 192 -2.36 8.49 -15.04
N ILE A 193 -3.08 7.37 -14.95
CA ILE A 193 -2.49 6.03 -14.84
C ILE A 193 -1.59 5.76 -16.05
N TRP A 194 -2.08 5.99 -17.27
CA TRP A 194 -1.30 5.75 -18.47
C TRP A 194 -0.10 6.68 -18.61
N MET A 195 -0.21 7.96 -18.19
CA MET A 195 0.94 8.86 -18.13
C MET A 195 2.00 8.38 -17.15
N VAL A 196 1.61 7.92 -15.96
CA VAL A 196 2.54 7.36 -14.97
C VAL A 196 3.20 6.09 -15.52
N ILE A 197 2.43 5.19 -16.14
CA ILE A 197 2.94 3.96 -16.74
C ILE A 197 3.92 4.27 -17.88
N ALA A 198 3.57 5.20 -18.76
CA ALA A 198 4.45 5.64 -19.84
C ALA A 198 5.75 6.24 -19.29
N GLY A 199 5.67 7.05 -18.23
CA GLY A 199 6.83 7.59 -17.52
C GLY A 199 7.72 6.49 -16.93
N VAL A 200 7.14 5.53 -16.22
CA VAL A 200 7.87 4.39 -15.64
C VAL A 200 8.47 3.50 -16.73
N ALA A 201 7.73 3.22 -17.80
CA ALA A 201 8.21 2.44 -18.94
C ALA A 201 9.37 3.16 -19.66
N LEU A 202 9.26 4.47 -19.85
CA LEU A 202 10.32 5.29 -20.45
C LEU A 202 11.56 5.30 -19.57
N LEU A 203 11.42 5.53 -18.26
CA LEU A 203 12.54 5.46 -17.31
C LEU A 203 13.17 4.08 -17.30
N GLY A 204 12.38 3.02 -17.31
CA GLY A 204 12.85 1.64 -17.43
C GLY A 204 13.60 1.42 -18.76
N ALA A 205 13.02 1.85 -19.88
CA ALA A 205 13.66 1.73 -21.18
C ALA A 205 15.00 2.48 -21.23
N VAL A 206 15.07 3.69 -20.70
CA VAL A 206 16.32 4.45 -20.57
C VAL A 206 17.30 3.74 -19.64
N ALA A 207 16.86 3.23 -18.50
CA ALA A 207 17.70 2.54 -17.54
C ALA A 207 18.32 1.24 -18.13
N PHE A 208 17.53 0.43 -18.85
CA PHE A 208 17.94 -0.88 -19.36
C PHE A 208 18.52 -0.85 -20.78
N SER A 209 18.30 0.21 -21.56
CA SER A 209 18.79 0.33 -22.93
C SER A 209 20.05 1.20 -23.04
N LYS A 210 21.20 0.56 -23.32
CA LYS A 210 22.45 1.29 -23.58
C LYS A 210 22.34 2.26 -24.77
N ARG A 211 21.56 1.91 -25.80
CA ARG A 211 21.31 2.77 -26.98
C ARG A 211 20.52 4.03 -26.59
N LEU A 212 19.48 3.87 -25.78
CA LEU A 212 18.63 4.98 -25.37
C LEU A 212 19.39 5.93 -24.43
N ARG A 213 20.23 5.39 -23.54
CA ARG A 213 21.12 6.18 -22.67
C ARG A 213 22.13 7.01 -23.47
N SER A 214 22.70 6.45 -24.56
CA SER A 214 23.60 7.19 -25.43
C SER A 214 22.88 8.29 -26.21
N PHE A 215 21.66 8.02 -26.67
CA PHE A 215 20.81 8.98 -27.39
C PHE A 215 20.43 10.18 -26.51
N VAL A 216 20.01 9.93 -25.26
CA VAL A 216 19.63 10.98 -24.29
C VAL A 216 20.85 11.73 -23.74
N ARG A 217 22.08 11.41 -24.20
CA ARG A 217 23.36 11.94 -23.63
C ARG A 217 23.36 11.84 -22.09
N LEU A 218 22.86 10.74 -21.58
CA LEU A 218 22.66 10.53 -20.14
C LEU A 218 23.98 10.70 -19.36
N LYS A 219 25.15 10.37 -19.94
CA LYS A 219 26.44 10.64 -19.33
C LYS A 219 26.63 12.12 -18.96
N TRP A 220 26.33 13.05 -19.87
CA TRP A 220 26.44 14.48 -19.61
C TRP A 220 25.47 14.96 -18.49
N LEU A 221 24.27 14.36 -18.43
CA LEU A 221 23.32 14.65 -17.36
C LEU A 221 23.80 14.07 -16.02
N LEU A 222 24.38 12.87 -16.05
CA LEU A 222 24.85 12.15 -14.87
C LEU A 222 26.09 12.77 -14.24
N ASP A 223 26.99 13.33 -15.05
CA ASP A 223 28.21 14.05 -14.58
C ASP A 223 27.85 15.33 -13.80
N ARG A 224 26.56 15.78 -13.91
CA ARG A 224 26.00 16.91 -13.16
C ARG A 224 25.11 16.49 -11.98
N LEU A 225 24.78 15.21 -11.86
CA LEU A 225 23.91 14.70 -10.80
C LEU A 225 24.74 14.25 -9.59
N PRO A 226 24.14 14.28 -8.38
CA PRO A 226 24.80 13.77 -7.18
C PRO A 226 25.28 12.32 -7.37
N GLN A 227 26.43 11.98 -6.80
CA GLN A 227 27.06 10.64 -6.86
C GLN A 227 26.10 9.48 -6.57
N ARG A 228 25.06 9.72 -5.75
CA ARG A 228 24.00 8.73 -5.44
C ARG A 228 23.28 8.20 -6.68
N LEU A 229 23.02 9.05 -7.67
CA LEU A 229 22.35 8.65 -8.92
C LEU A 229 23.28 7.89 -9.86
N GLY A 230 24.57 8.23 -9.87
CA GLY A 230 25.62 7.47 -10.59
C GLY A 230 25.75 6.03 -10.06
N ASN A 231 25.69 5.86 -8.73
CA ASN A 231 25.74 4.54 -8.10
C ASN A 231 24.49 3.71 -8.40
N LEU A 232 23.30 4.32 -8.43
CA LEU A 232 22.07 3.64 -8.85
C LEU A 232 22.16 3.09 -10.26
N LEU A 233 22.75 3.84 -11.20
CA LEU A 233 22.93 3.37 -12.58
C LEU A 233 23.94 2.22 -12.69
N LYS A 234 25.03 2.26 -11.93
CA LYS A 234 25.95 1.10 -11.85
C LYS A 234 25.21 -0.15 -11.38
N LEU A 235 24.33 -0.03 -10.36
CA LEU A 235 23.51 -1.15 -9.88
C LEU A 235 22.51 -1.63 -10.94
N VAL A 236 21.92 -0.72 -11.72
CA VAL A 236 21.04 -1.09 -12.85
C VAL A 236 21.84 -1.82 -13.93
N ASP A 237 23.03 -1.37 -14.28
CA ASP A 237 23.89 -2.07 -15.25
C ASP A 237 24.28 -3.46 -14.79
N GLN A 238 24.56 -3.62 -13.50
CA GLN A 238 24.80 -4.92 -12.88
C GLN A 238 23.54 -5.78 -12.90
N ALA A 239 22.36 -5.21 -12.62
CA ALA A 239 21.09 -5.92 -12.73
C ALA A 239 20.87 -6.48 -14.14
N VAL A 240 21.07 -5.66 -15.18
CA VAL A 240 20.98 -6.11 -16.57
C VAL A 240 21.99 -7.23 -16.85
N PHE A 241 23.20 -7.12 -16.33
CA PHE A 241 24.24 -8.14 -16.52
C PHE A 241 23.84 -9.47 -15.85
N PHE A 242 23.41 -9.46 -14.62
CA PHE A 242 23.06 -10.69 -13.87
C PHE A 242 21.79 -11.39 -14.40
N TYR A 243 20.81 -10.63 -14.90
CA TYR A 243 19.52 -11.19 -15.31
C TYR A 243 19.35 -11.32 -16.82
N ARG A 244 20.33 -10.89 -17.65
CA ARG A 244 20.21 -10.91 -19.13
C ARG A 244 19.93 -12.29 -19.71
N ASP A 245 20.46 -13.35 -19.10
CA ASP A 245 20.33 -14.73 -19.57
C ASP A 245 19.12 -15.44 -18.91
N HIS A 246 18.41 -14.75 -17.98
CA HIS A 246 17.30 -15.28 -17.20
C HIS A 246 15.97 -14.57 -17.51
N LYS A 247 15.70 -14.29 -18.79
CA LYS A 247 14.49 -13.57 -19.23
C LYS A 247 13.20 -14.24 -18.78
N PHE A 248 13.17 -15.56 -18.76
CA PHE A 248 12.03 -16.32 -18.26
C PHE A 248 11.75 -16.03 -16.78
N VAL A 249 12.79 -15.95 -15.96
CA VAL A 249 12.64 -15.64 -14.52
C VAL A 249 12.08 -14.23 -14.32
N ILE A 250 12.53 -13.26 -15.11
CA ILE A 250 12.00 -11.88 -15.08
C ILE A 250 10.53 -11.85 -15.49
N ALA A 251 10.16 -12.49 -16.63
CA ALA A 251 8.78 -12.54 -17.09
C ALA A 251 7.86 -13.27 -16.10
N ALA A 252 8.29 -14.43 -15.59
CA ALA A 252 7.54 -15.17 -14.59
C ALA A 252 7.42 -14.39 -13.25
N SER A 253 8.47 -13.68 -12.83
CA SER A 253 8.42 -12.82 -11.64
C SER A 253 7.47 -11.64 -11.80
N LEU A 254 7.33 -11.06 -13.00
CA LEU A 254 6.31 -10.06 -13.30
C LEU A 254 4.91 -10.65 -13.18
N LEU A 255 4.66 -11.82 -13.76
CA LEU A 255 3.37 -12.49 -13.67
C LEU A 255 3.00 -12.83 -12.23
N VAL A 256 3.94 -13.42 -11.47
CA VAL A 256 3.77 -13.68 -10.03
C VAL A 256 3.53 -12.38 -9.27
N GLY A 257 4.17 -11.29 -9.67
CA GLY A 257 3.94 -9.96 -9.11
C GLY A 257 2.52 -9.45 -9.36
N VAL A 258 1.99 -9.61 -10.58
CA VAL A 258 0.59 -9.25 -10.90
C VAL A 258 -0.37 -10.07 -10.04
N LEU A 259 -0.18 -11.39 -9.95
CA LEU A 259 -0.99 -12.26 -9.08
C LEU A 259 -0.91 -11.81 -7.62
N ASN A 260 0.28 -11.48 -7.14
CA ASN A 260 0.48 -10.96 -5.78
C ASN A 260 -0.33 -9.68 -5.53
N HIS A 261 -0.35 -8.76 -6.49
CA HIS A 261 -1.15 -7.53 -6.38
C HIS A 261 -2.65 -7.79 -6.48
N VAL A 262 -3.10 -8.75 -7.29
CA VAL A 262 -4.51 -9.19 -7.31
C VAL A 262 -4.94 -9.68 -5.93
N VAL A 263 -4.14 -10.54 -5.29
CA VAL A 263 -4.43 -11.03 -3.92
C VAL A 263 -4.37 -9.90 -2.90
N SER A 264 -3.41 -8.96 -3.05
CA SER A 264 -3.29 -7.79 -2.17
C SER A 264 -4.50 -6.85 -2.27
N VAL A 265 -4.97 -6.54 -3.48
CA VAL A 265 -6.20 -5.76 -3.68
C VAL A 265 -7.40 -6.53 -3.15
N GLY A 266 -7.46 -7.84 -3.39
CA GLY A 266 -8.47 -8.74 -2.83
C GLY A 266 -8.55 -8.67 -1.29
N SER A 267 -7.42 -8.52 -0.60
CA SER A 267 -7.39 -8.25 0.84
C SER A 267 -8.14 -6.97 1.19
N VAL A 268 -7.89 -5.86 0.46
CA VAL A 268 -8.58 -4.59 0.69
C VAL A 268 -10.08 -4.69 0.39
N VAL A 269 -10.45 -5.40 -0.69
CA VAL A 269 -11.86 -5.69 -1.04
C VAL A 269 -12.57 -6.40 0.09
N LEU A 270 -11.99 -7.50 0.60
CA LEU A 270 -12.60 -8.29 1.68
C LEU A 270 -12.77 -7.47 2.96
N ILE A 271 -11.78 -6.65 3.32
CA ILE A 271 -11.87 -5.74 4.47
C ILE A 271 -12.90 -4.64 4.22
N GLY A 272 -13.00 -4.11 2.99
CA GLY A 272 -14.01 -3.14 2.60
C GLY A 272 -15.44 -3.70 2.70
N HIS A 273 -15.64 -4.93 2.26
CA HIS A 273 -16.93 -5.63 2.43
C HIS A 273 -17.22 -5.95 3.89
N ALA A 274 -16.19 -6.38 4.66
CA ALA A 274 -16.33 -6.62 6.10
C ALA A 274 -16.78 -5.36 6.85
N LEU A 275 -16.35 -4.19 6.39
CA LEU A 275 -16.68 -2.88 6.96
C LEU A 275 -18.04 -2.36 6.48
N GLY A 276 -18.57 -2.91 5.39
CA GLY A 276 -19.78 -2.40 4.75
C GLY A 276 -19.56 -1.06 4.05
N VAL A 277 -18.40 -0.85 3.41
CA VAL A 277 -18.06 0.40 2.71
C VAL A 277 -19.08 0.73 1.63
N GLY A 278 -19.61 -0.29 0.91
CA GLY A 278 -20.64 -0.12 -0.11
C GLY A 278 -20.11 0.23 -1.50
N MET A 279 -18.81 0.10 -1.73
CA MET A 279 -18.19 0.28 -3.05
C MET A 279 -18.15 -1.06 -3.81
N PRO A 280 -18.44 -1.11 -5.11
CA PRO A 280 -18.33 -2.31 -5.94
C PRO A 280 -16.91 -2.88 -5.95
N THR A 281 -16.80 -4.21 -5.99
CA THR A 281 -15.52 -4.93 -5.98
C THR A 281 -14.56 -4.47 -7.08
N PHE A 282 -15.07 -4.22 -8.28
CA PHE A 282 -14.26 -3.84 -9.42
C PHE A 282 -13.53 -2.51 -9.22
N GLU A 283 -14.17 -1.54 -8.61
CA GLU A 283 -13.59 -0.21 -8.37
C GLU A 283 -12.39 -0.22 -7.43
N TYR A 284 -12.36 -1.16 -6.49
CA TYR A 284 -11.17 -1.37 -5.67
C TYR A 284 -9.96 -1.73 -6.52
N PHE A 285 -10.15 -2.52 -7.60
CA PHE A 285 -9.06 -2.90 -8.50
C PHE A 285 -8.57 -1.73 -9.37
N VAL A 286 -9.37 -0.68 -9.54
CA VAL A 286 -8.93 0.57 -10.18
C VAL A 286 -8.24 1.48 -9.17
N ILE A 287 -8.88 1.76 -8.04
CA ILE A 287 -8.46 2.78 -7.07
C ILE A 287 -7.27 2.34 -6.24
N VAL A 288 -7.27 1.10 -5.71
CA VAL A 288 -6.23 0.65 -4.77
C VAL A 288 -4.84 0.56 -5.41
N PRO A 289 -4.65 0.07 -6.65
CA PRO A 289 -3.35 0.14 -7.32
C PRO A 289 -2.83 1.58 -7.46
N VAL A 290 -3.69 2.54 -7.75
CA VAL A 290 -3.31 3.97 -7.83
C VAL A 290 -2.84 4.48 -6.47
N ILE A 291 -3.60 4.19 -5.41
CA ILE A 291 -3.20 4.53 -4.04
C ILE A 291 -1.83 3.92 -3.71
N ASN A 292 -1.61 2.65 -4.06
CA ASN A 292 -0.36 1.95 -3.77
C ASN A 292 0.83 2.52 -4.55
N ILE A 293 0.64 2.89 -5.84
CA ILE A 293 1.68 3.55 -6.66
C ILE A 293 2.06 4.89 -6.03
N LEU A 294 1.07 5.73 -5.72
CA LEU A 294 1.32 7.04 -5.13
C LEU A 294 1.92 6.94 -3.72
N SER A 295 1.47 5.97 -2.92
CA SER A 295 2.00 5.71 -1.58
C SER A 295 3.40 5.10 -1.58
N ALA A 296 3.89 4.59 -2.72
CA ALA A 296 5.28 4.12 -2.86
C ALA A 296 6.30 5.28 -2.81
N ILE A 297 5.87 6.51 -3.06
CA ILE A 297 6.69 7.71 -2.89
C ILE A 297 6.93 7.91 -1.39
N PRO A 298 8.19 7.94 -0.91
CA PRO A 298 8.50 7.98 0.52
C PRO A 298 8.32 9.39 1.12
N ILE A 299 7.07 9.92 1.08
CA ILE A 299 6.72 11.24 1.64
C ILE A 299 6.53 11.13 3.16
N ALA A 300 6.02 9.99 3.65
CA ALA A 300 5.70 9.80 5.04
C ALA A 300 6.11 8.40 5.54
N PRO A 301 6.42 8.21 6.84
CA PRO A 301 6.72 6.91 7.41
C PRO A 301 5.59 5.92 7.14
N ASN A 302 5.89 4.81 6.45
CA ASN A 302 4.93 3.79 6.05
C ASN A 302 3.68 4.33 5.32
N GLY A 303 3.78 5.53 4.69
CA GLY A 303 2.67 6.19 3.99
C GLY A 303 1.53 6.69 4.90
N TRP A 304 1.71 6.75 6.24
CA TRP A 304 0.71 7.29 7.16
C TRP A 304 0.39 8.76 6.88
N GLY A 305 -0.88 9.11 6.90
CA GLY A 305 -1.40 10.44 6.57
C GLY A 305 -1.63 10.63 5.08
N PHE A 306 -0.65 10.35 4.24
CA PHE A 306 -0.77 10.48 2.79
C PHE A 306 -1.68 9.39 2.19
N GLY A 307 -1.50 8.15 2.61
CA GLY A 307 -2.37 7.04 2.17
C GLY A 307 -3.82 7.26 2.58
N GLU A 308 -4.08 7.67 3.82
CA GLU A 308 -5.44 7.98 4.30
C GLU A 308 -6.08 9.12 3.50
N ALA A 309 -5.31 10.16 3.16
CA ALA A 309 -5.79 11.24 2.31
C ALA A 309 -6.16 10.76 0.90
N LEU A 310 -5.38 9.84 0.32
CA LEU A 310 -5.69 9.22 -0.97
C LEU A 310 -6.96 8.35 -0.89
N TYR A 311 -7.07 7.51 0.14
CA TYR A 311 -8.30 6.72 0.37
C TYR A 311 -9.51 7.65 0.50
N LYS A 312 -9.41 8.71 1.33
CA LYS A 312 -10.47 9.70 1.49
C LYS A 312 -10.87 10.33 0.15
N GLY A 313 -9.90 10.86 -0.60
CA GLY A 313 -10.15 11.58 -1.84
C GLY A 313 -10.75 10.67 -2.92
N LEU A 314 -10.13 9.54 -3.21
CA LEU A 314 -10.57 8.66 -4.29
C LEU A 314 -11.89 7.96 -3.97
N PHE A 315 -12.11 7.56 -2.72
CA PHE A 315 -13.41 7.00 -2.31
C PHE A 315 -14.51 8.05 -2.31
N ALA A 316 -14.22 9.30 -1.92
CA ALA A 316 -15.19 10.40 -2.04
C ALA A 316 -15.54 10.69 -3.50
N THR A 317 -14.58 10.66 -4.40
CA THR A 317 -14.78 10.99 -5.81
C THR A 317 -15.55 9.90 -6.56
N TYR A 318 -15.13 8.65 -6.43
CA TYR A 318 -15.63 7.52 -7.22
C TYR A 318 -16.66 6.66 -6.50
N GLY A 319 -16.72 6.72 -5.17
CA GLY A 319 -17.68 5.94 -4.39
C GLY A 319 -19.01 6.64 -4.12
N ALA A 320 -19.07 7.98 -4.29
CA ALA A 320 -20.25 8.77 -3.92
C ALA A 320 -21.51 8.36 -4.68
N GLU A 321 -21.40 7.97 -5.94
CA GLU A 321 -22.52 7.57 -6.79
C GLU A 321 -23.24 6.29 -6.31
N HIS A 322 -22.58 5.45 -5.49
CA HIS A 322 -23.16 4.22 -4.94
C HIS A 322 -24.01 4.46 -3.71
N LEU A 323 -24.11 5.70 -3.22
CA LEU A 323 -25.00 6.08 -2.11
C LEU A 323 -26.29 6.65 -2.65
N ALA A 324 -27.22 5.78 -3.04
CA ALA A 324 -28.51 6.17 -3.57
C ALA A 324 -29.32 7.04 -2.59
N GLY A 325 -29.94 8.11 -3.08
CA GLY A 325 -30.81 8.98 -2.27
C GLY A 325 -30.09 9.94 -1.33
N VAL A 326 -28.77 10.04 -1.42
CA VAL A 326 -27.94 10.97 -0.65
C VAL A 326 -27.48 12.11 -1.57
N ALA A 327 -27.48 13.35 -1.06
CA ALA A 327 -26.99 14.50 -1.83
C ALA A 327 -25.49 14.31 -2.20
N PRO A 328 -25.06 14.75 -3.40
CA PRO A 328 -23.72 14.41 -3.93
C PRO A 328 -22.55 14.76 -2.98
N LYS A 329 -22.61 15.93 -2.35
CA LYS A 329 -21.58 16.36 -1.39
C LYS A 329 -21.56 15.49 -0.14
N ALA A 330 -22.73 15.13 0.38
CA ALA A 330 -22.88 14.27 1.54
C ALA A 330 -22.42 12.85 1.24
N ALA A 331 -22.77 12.33 0.07
CA ALA A 331 -22.30 11.03 -0.41
C ALA A 331 -20.77 10.97 -0.50
N ALA A 332 -20.15 12.02 -1.05
CA ALA A 332 -18.69 12.13 -1.13
C ALA A 332 -18.03 12.18 0.27
N GLU A 333 -18.56 12.96 1.21
CA GLU A 333 -18.05 13.02 2.57
C GLU A 333 -18.17 11.68 3.29
N THR A 334 -19.31 11.00 3.14
CA THR A 334 -19.57 9.68 3.76
C THR A 334 -18.63 8.63 3.19
N MET A 335 -18.51 8.54 1.86
CA MET A 335 -17.61 7.56 1.23
C MET A 335 -16.14 7.86 1.52
N GLY A 336 -15.76 9.14 1.57
CA GLY A 336 -14.42 9.53 2.02
C GLY A 336 -14.11 9.08 3.44
N THR A 337 -15.06 9.22 4.36
CA THR A 337 -14.91 8.75 5.75
C THR A 337 -14.80 7.22 5.83
N ARG A 338 -15.62 6.47 5.06
CA ARG A 338 -15.52 5.01 4.94
C ARG A 338 -14.17 4.58 4.36
N GLY A 339 -13.66 5.31 3.37
CA GLY A 339 -12.32 5.10 2.79
C GLY A 339 -11.21 5.26 3.85
N VAL A 340 -11.28 6.28 4.71
CA VAL A 340 -10.33 6.44 5.82
C VAL A 340 -10.43 5.28 6.81
N ALA A 341 -11.65 4.90 7.21
CA ALA A 341 -11.86 3.77 8.12
C ALA A 341 -11.26 2.47 7.56
N LEU A 342 -11.50 2.20 6.27
CA LEU A 342 -10.91 1.07 5.55
C LEU A 342 -9.37 1.13 5.57
N SER A 343 -8.77 2.27 5.24
CA SER A 343 -7.32 2.45 5.25
C SER A 343 -6.72 2.16 6.62
N VAL A 344 -7.34 2.66 7.68
CA VAL A 344 -6.88 2.42 9.06
C VAL A 344 -6.95 0.95 9.43
N LEU A 345 -8.07 0.27 9.16
CA LEU A 345 -8.21 -1.16 9.44
C LEU A 345 -7.23 -2.01 8.61
N TYR A 346 -7.05 -1.67 7.34
CA TYR A 346 -6.06 -2.31 6.49
C TYR A 346 -4.65 -2.16 7.05
N ARG A 347 -4.27 -0.99 7.58
CA ARG A 347 -2.96 -0.78 8.20
C ARG A 347 -2.80 -1.48 9.55
N LEU A 348 -3.87 -1.58 10.33
CA LEU A 348 -3.83 -2.28 11.61
C LEU A 348 -3.51 -3.77 11.40
N HIS A 349 -4.15 -4.43 10.43
CA HIS A 349 -3.84 -5.84 10.17
C HIS A 349 -2.44 -6.03 9.56
N LEU A 350 -1.95 -5.10 8.71
CA LEU A 350 -0.56 -5.10 8.24
C LEU A 350 0.42 -5.03 9.42
N THR A 351 0.14 -4.15 10.37
CA THR A 351 0.94 -4.00 11.59
C THR A 351 0.91 -5.29 12.42
N PHE A 352 -0.26 -5.90 12.57
CA PHE A 352 -0.39 -7.18 13.26
C PHE A 352 0.49 -8.27 12.61
N TRP A 353 0.40 -8.46 11.31
CA TRP A 353 1.24 -9.43 10.61
C TRP A 353 2.72 -9.09 10.67
N SER A 354 3.09 -7.81 10.67
CA SER A 354 4.49 -7.40 10.78
C SER A 354 5.14 -7.89 12.08
N LEU A 355 4.37 -8.07 13.15
CA LEU A 355 4.88 -8.61 14.43
C LEU A 355 5.49 -10.00 14.30
N LEU A 356 5.06 -10.81 13.32
CA LEU A 356 5.73 -12.09 13.02
C LEU A 356 7.21 -11.88 12.68
N GLY A 357 7.54 -10.82 11.96
CA GLY A 357 8.93 -10.45 11.70
C GLY A 357 9.69 -10.09 12.97
N GLY A 358 9.02 -9.43 13.92
CA GLY A 358 9.56 -9.17 15.26
C GLY A 358 9.83 -10.47 16.04
N VAL A 359 8.90 -11.43 15.97
CA VAL A 359 9.08 -12.77 16.58
C VAL A 359 10.29 -13.48 15.96
N PHE A 360 10.40 -13.52 14.62
CA PHE A 360 11.56 -14.10 13.95
C PHE A 360 12.87 -13.41 14.34
N LEU A 361 12.87 -12.09 14.54
CA LEU A 361 14.02 -11.32 14.99
C LEU A 361 14.47 -11.72 16.40
N LEU A 362 13.53 -12.05 17.30
CA LEU A 362 13.86 -12.49 18.68
C LEU A 362 14.63 -13.81 18.69
N PHE A 363 14.30 -14.72 17.77
CA PHE A 363 14.94 -16.03 17.65
C PHE A 363 16.16 -16.06 16.72
N GLU A 364 16.49 -14.93 16.07
CA GLU A 364 17.65 -14.84 15.18
C GLU A 364 18.94 -14.76 15.99
N LYS A 365 19.83 -15.74 15.76
CA LYS A 365 21.12 -15.83 16.46
C LYS A 365 22.14 -14.80 15.93
N ASP A 366 22.17 -14.61 14.61
CA ASP A 366 23.11 -13.72 13.93
C ASP A 366 22.48 -12.35 13.62
N ARG A 367 22.08 -11.62 14.66
CA ARG A 367 21.39 -10.34 14.51
C ARG A 367 22.23 -9.32 13.75
N VAL A 368 21.58 -8.59 12.84
CA VAL A 368 22.18 -7.41 12.21
C VAL A 368 22.26 -6.29 13.25
N THR A 369 23.46 -5.79 13.47
CA THR A 369 23.73 -4.73 14.46
C THR A 369 23.78 -3.36 13.80
N ARG A 370 23.66 -2.29 14.61
CA ARG A 370 23.87 -0.91 14.11
C ARG A 370 25.28 -0.75 13.49
N ALA A 371 26.28 -1.47 14.00
CA ALA A 371 27.63 -1.46 13.46
C ALA A 371 27.70 -2.10 12.06
N ASP A 372 26.89 -3.12 11.78
CA ASP A 372 26.81 -3.74 10.45
C ASP A 372 26.21 -2.75 9.44
N VAL A 373 25.12 -2.08 9.81
CA VAL A 373 24.50 -1.05 8.98
C VAL A 373 25.46 0.12 8.74
N ALA A 374 26.14 0.60 9.81
CA ALA A 374 27.11 1.69 9.69
C ALA A 374 28.29 1.31 8.80
N ARG A 375 28.81 0.08 8.91
CA ARG A 375 29.87 -0.44 8.04
C ARG A 375 29.43 -0.49 6.58
N GLU A 376 28.20 -0.88 6.32
CA GLU A 376 27.67 -0.95 4.97
C GLU A 376 27.56 0.45 4.36
N VAL A 377 26.98 1.40 5.09
CA VAL A 377 26.89 2.82 4.67
C VAL A 377 28.28 3.44 4.46
N ALA A 378 29.25 3.11 5.33
CA ALA A 378 30.63 3.60 5.17
C ALA A 378 31.32 3.03 3.92
N ARG A 379 31.10 1.74 3.62
CA ARG A 379 31.62 1.08 2.41
C ARG A 379 31.03 1.66 1.13
N GLU A 380 29.72 1.94 1.11
CA GLU A 380 29.09 2.61 -0.03
C GLU A 380 29.70 3.99 -0.31
N ARG A 381 30.11 4.68 0.76
CA ARG A 381 30.83 5.97 0.63
C ARG A 381 32.25 5.82 0.13
N SER A 382 32.98 4.78 0.57
CA SER A 382 34.36 4.53 0.13
C SER A 382 34.43 4.02 -1.31
N ASP A 383 33.53 3.12 -1.70
CA ASP A 383 33.45 2.58 -3.06
C ASP A 383 33.01 3.66 -4.08
N GLY A 384 32.25 4.69 -3.61
CA GLY A 384 31.93 5.88 -4.37
C GLY A 384 33.07 6.90 -4.49
N GLY A 385 34.01 6.89 -3.54
CA GLY A 385 35.18 7.81 -3.53
C GLY A 385 36.43 7.30 -4.22
N MET A 386 36.52 6.02 -4.57
CA MET A 386 37.62 5.42 -5.31
C MET A 386 37.45 5.44 -6.85
N ALA A 387 36.45 6.13 -7.34
CA ALA A 387 36.14 6.26 -8.79
C ALA A 387 36.34 7.69 -9.31
N GLU A 388 37.14 8.52 -8.59
CA GLU A 388 37.66 9.81 -9.08
C GLU A 388 39.02 9.65 -9.72
#